data_db88e9eeed6657341dbac87bceb8e205
#
_entry.id   db88e9eeed6657341dbac87bceb8e205
#
_cell.length_a   1.000
_cell.length_b   1.000
_cell.length_c   1.000
_cell.angle_alpha   90.00
_cell.angle_beta   90.00
_cell.angle_gamma   90.00
#
_symmetry.space_group_name_H-M   'P 1'
#
loop_
_entity.id
_entity.type
_entity.pdbx_description
1 polymer ?
#
loop_
_entity_poly.entity_id
_entity_poly.type
_entity_poly.pdbx_seq_one_letter_code
_entity_poly.pdbx_strand_id
1 'polypeptide(L)'
;VAFEMGCGTGHLTRRLCSNFEMRALTVNDLSPEAARAAKAAGATFLCGDALQMDWPEKPQLIASASMIQWLPDPARLLQRAARALAPGGWLAISGFGPEQYRELAHLGSHAGAPGLQSLADMAAALKDELDVFVTGERIREMHFPTPRCVLDHLRKTGVNGKAQGVWSKSRLAQFSADYSQRFGGPAGVTLTYHPVWIIGQKRN
;
A
#
# COMPACT_ATOMS: atom_id res chain seq x y z
N VAL A 1 -13.37 -7.08 17.39
CA VAL A 1 -12.45 -5.93 17.34
C VAL A 1 -11.61 -6.03 16.09
N ALA A 2 -11.52 -4.95 15.32
CA ALA A 2 -10.69 -4.88 14.13
C ALA A 2 -9.70 -3.71 14.23
N PHE A 3 -8.55 -3.87 13.57
CA PHE A 3 -7.52 -2.85 13.47
C PHE A 3 -7.09 -2.67 12.01
N GLU A 4 -7.15 -1.44 11.51
CA GLU A 4 -6.69 -1.09 10.16
C GLU A 4 -5.42 -0.25 10.26
N MET A 5 -4.38 -0.64 9.54
CA MET A 5 -3.11 0.09 9.45
C MET A 5 -3.06 0.89 8.14
N GLY A 6 -2.73 2.19 8.24
CA GLY A 6 -2.61 3.09 7.10
C GLY A 6 -3.96 3.38 6.44
N CYS A 7 -4.92 3.90 7.19
CA CYS A 7 -6.28 4.11 6.69
C CYS A 7 -6.39 5.21 5.62
N GLY A 8 -5.46 6.18 5.57
CA GLY A 8 -5.42 7.24 4.58
C GLY A 8 -6.76 7.98 4.42
N THR A 9 -7.31 7.92 3.23
CA THR A 9 -8.61 8.54 2.91
C THR A 9 -9.83 7.67 3.28
N GLY A 10 -9.61 6.54 3.97
CA GLY A 10 -10.65 5.68 4.52
C GLY A 10 -11.34 4.78 3.49
N HIS A 11 -10.70 4.43 2.38
CA HIS A 11 -11.30 3.53 1.39
C HIS A 11 -11.55 2.14 1.96
N LEU A 12 -10.54 1.53 2.59
CA LEU A 12 -10.69 0.23 3.23
C LEU A 12 -11.59 0.35 4.46
N THR A 13 -11.42 1.38 5.30
CA THR A 13 -12.26 1.65 6.47
C THR A 13 -13.75 1.59 6.13
N ARG A 14 -14.18 2.33 5.08
CA ARG A 14 -15.58 2.31 4.65
C ARG A 14 -16.04 0.92 4.19
N ARG A 15 -15.18 0.18 3.48
CA ARG A 15 -15.50 -1.19 3.04
C ARG A 15 -15.64 -2.16 4.21
N LEU A 16 -14.77 -2.04 5.21
CA LEU A 16 -14.87 -2.83 6.43
C LEU A 16 -16.19 -2.54 7.15
N CYS A 17 -16.54 -1.27 7.37
CA CYS A 17 -17.79 -0.88 8.02
C CYS A 17 -19.03 -1.30 7.25
N SER A 18 -18.98 -1.32 5.90
CA SER A 18 -20.16 -1.67 5.08
C SER A 18 -20.39 -3.16 4.94
N ASN A 19 -19.36 -3.99 5.15
CA ASN A 19 -19.45 -5.43 4.86
C ASN A 19 -19.34 -6.33 6.11
N PHE A 20 -18.94 -5.75 7.24
CA PHE A 20 -18.75 -6.52 8.48
C PHE A 20 -19.41 -5.81 9.66
N GLU A 21 -20.13 -6.58 10.47
CA GLU A 21 -20.57 -6.14 11.79
C GLU A 21 -19.40 -6.22 12.77
N MET A 22 -18.88 -5.07 13.18
CA MET A 22 -17.72 -4.98 14.05
C MET A 22 -18.10 -4.32 15.38
N ARG A 23 -17.73 -4.96 16.49
CA ARG A 23 -17.91 -4.37 17.82
C ARG A 23 -17.12 -3.08 18.00
N ALA A 24 -15.93 -3.02 17.45
CA ALA A 24 -15.05 -1.85 17.45
C ALA A 24 -14.09 -1.91 16.27
N LEU A 25 -13.86 -0.77 15.64
CA LEU A 25 -12.83 -0.56 14.62
C LEU A 25 -11.89 0.54 15.10
N THR A 26 -10.61 0.20 15.20
CA THR A 26 -9.53 1.16 15.40
C THR A 26 -8.77 1.27 14.09
N VAL A 27 -8.44 2.49 13.67
CA VAL A 27 -7.67 2.75 12.46
C VAL A 27 -6.46 3.60 12.77
N ASN A 28 -5.37 3.35 12.10
CA ASN A 28 -4.12 4.06 12.26
C ASN A 28 -3.70 4.75 10.95
N ASP A 29 -3.05 5.89 11.09
CA ASP A 29 -2.27 6.50 10.00
C ASP A 29 -1.15 7.37 10.59
N LEU A 30 -0.08 7.57 9.81
CA LEU A 30 1.00 8.49 10.16
C LEU A 30 0.55 9.95 10.01
N SER A 31 -0.37 10.22 9.07
CA SER A 31 -0.91 11.54 8.78
C SER A 31 -2.11 11.86 9.67
N PRO A 32 -2.08 12.97 10.44
CA PRO A 32 -3.20 13.40 11.28
C PRO A 32 -4.45 13.76 10.45
N GLU A 33 -4.31 14.08 9.16
CA GLU A 33 -5.42 14.41 8.26
C GLU A 33 -6.36 13.20 8.05
N ALA A 34 -5.85 11.97 8.22
CA ALA A 34 -6.65 10.75 8.13
C ALA A 34 -7.72 10.64 9.23
N ALA A 35 -7.57 11.36 10.34
CA ALA A 35 -8.54 11.41 11.42
C ALA A 35 -9.96 11.79 10.96
N ARG A 36 -10.07 12.62 9.92
CA ARG A 36 -11.37 13.01 9.37
C ARG A 36 -12.11 11.82 8.73
N ALA A 37 -11.36 10.98 8.01
CA ALA A 37 -11.93 9.78 7.39
C ALA A 37 -12.34 8.74 8.44
N ALA A 38 -11.53 8.54 9.47
CA ALA A 38 -11.82 7.68 10.61
C ALA A 38 -13.10 8.12 11.34
N LYS A 39 -13.20 9.43 11.68
CA LYS A 39 -14.39 10.00 12.32
C LYS A 39 -15.66 9.82 11.49
N ALA A 40 -15.59 10.03 10.18
CA ALA A 40 -16.73 9.84 9.27
C ALA A 40 -17.21 8.38 9.24
N ALA A 41 -16.33 7.42 9.50
CA ALA A 41 -16.64 6.00 9.56
C ALA A 41 -17.01 5.50 10.99
N GLY A 42 -17.00 6.37 12.01
CA GLY A 42 -17.24 5.99 13.41
C GLY A 42 -16.12 5.14 14.02
N ALA A 43 -14.92 5.19 13.46
CA ALA A 43 -13.76 4.45 13.93
C ALA A 43 -12.92 5.26 14.92
N THR A 44 -12.26 4.59 15.85
CA THR A 44 -11.24 5.20 16.72
C THR A 44 -9.97 5.43 15.92
N PHE A 45 -9.43 6.64 15.94
CA PHE A 45 -8.22 7.00 15.21
C PHE A 45 -6.99 7.04 16.11
N LEU A 46 -5.92 6.41 15.67
CA LEU A 46 -4.60 6.45 16.30
C LEU A 46 -3.58 7.03 15.30
N CYS A 47 -3.05 8.23 15.63
CA CYS A 47 -2.03 8.88 14.82
C CYS A 47 -0.64 8.41 15.25
N GLY A 48 0.17 7.92 14.31
CA GLY A 48 1.55 7.53 14.58
C GLY A 48 2.07 6.41 13.69
N ASP A 49 3.35 6.11 13.86
CA ASP A 49 4.02 5.02 13.17
C ASP A 49 3.49 3.67 13.68
N ALA A 50 2.90 2.89 12.77
CA ALA A 50 2.37 1.57 13.07
C ALA A 50 3.41 0.61 13.68
N LEU A 51 4.70 0.81 13.41
CA LEU A 51 5.77 -0.02 14.00
C LEU A 51 6.13 0.38 15.45
N GLN A 52 5.77 1.58 15.91
CA GLN A 52 6.22 2.12 17.19
C GLN A 52 5.09 2.31 18.21
N MET A 53 3.86 2.50 17.74
CA MET A 53 2.71 2.76 18.60
C MET A 53 2.13 1.47 19.21
N ASP A 54 1.34 1.62 20.27
CA ASP A 54 0.55 0.52 20.84
C ASP A 54 -0.67 0.22 19.96
N TRP A 55 -0.96 -1.06 19.81
CA TRP A 55 -2.11 -1.55 19.05
C TRP A 55 -3.22 -2.03 19.99
N PRO A 56 -4.48 -2.15 19.48
CA PRO A 56 -5.53 -2.81 20.23
C PRO A 56 -5.11 -4.24 20.63
N GLU A 57 -5.48 -4.64 21.82
CA GLU A 57 -5.15 -5.98 22.31
C GLU A 57 -5.93 -7.06 21.54
N LYS A 58 -5.20 -8.05 21.06
CA LYS A 58 -5.74 -9.27 20.42
C LYS A 58 -6.89 -8.98 19.45
N PRO A 59 -6.71 -8.15 18.42
CA PRO A 59 -7.76 -7.93 17.44
C PRO A 59 -8.08 -9.21 16.68
N GLN A 60 -9.35 -9.37 16.32
CA GLN A 60 -9.82 -10.52 15.53
C GLN A 60 -9.58 -10.32 14.03
N LEU A 61 -9.38 -9.09 13.60
CA LEU A 61 -9.00 -8.70 12.24
C LEU A 61 -7.93 -7.63 12.29
N ILE A 62 -6.84 -7.85 11.57
CA ILE A 62 -5.90 -6.78 11.20
C ILE A 62 -5.92 -6.65 9.68
N ALA A 63 -6.15 -5.44 9.18
CA ALA A 63 -6.22 -5.17 7.76
C ALA A 63 -5.33 -3.98 7.37
N SER A 64 -4.82 -4.00 6.14
CA SER A 64 -4.11 -2.87 5.53
C SER A 64 -4.20 -2.92 4.02
N ALA A 65 -4.38 -1.76 3.39
CA ALA A 65 -4.39 -1.64 1.94
C ALA A 65 -3.43 -0.54 1.48
N SER A 66 -2.50 -0.91 0.60
CA SER A 66 -1.58 0.03 -0.07
C SER A 66 -0.76 0.90 0.89
N MET A 67 -0.35 0.34 2.04
CA MET A 67 0.46 1.04 3.04
C MET A 67 1.85 0.41 3.22
N ILE A 68 1.93 -0.94 3.24
CA ILE A 68 3.15 -1.66 3.63
C ILE A 68 4.35 -1.33 2.73
N GLN A 69 4.14 -1.00 1.47
CA GLN A 69 5.20 -0.61 0.53
C GLN A 69 5.95 0.67 0.94
N TRP A 70 5.39 1.48 1.83
CA TRP A 70 6.05 2.70 2.31
C TRP A 70 7.04 2.46 3.45
N LEU A 71 7.07 1.24 3.99
CA LEU A 71 7.98 0.84 5.06
C LEU A 71 9.31 0.36 4.48
N PRO A 72 10.44 0.68 5.11
CA PRO A 72 11.74 0.12 4.73
C PRO A 72 11.81 -1.40 4.93
N ASP A 73 11.09 -1.91 5.95
CA ASP A 73 11.02 -3.33 6.30
C ASP A 73 9.56 -3.75 6.52
N PRO A 74 8.83 -4.08 5.44
CA PRO A 74 7.45 -4.56 5.54
C PRO A 74 7.31 -5.88 6.29
N ALA A 75 8.31 -6.77 6.19
CA ALA A 75 8.27 -8.08 6.85
C ALA A 75 8.13 -7.95 8.37
N ARG A 76 8.83 -6.97 8.97
CA ARG A 76 8.72 -6.67 10.41
C ARG A 76 7.28 -6.29 10.82
N LEU A 77 6.60 -5.49 10.00
CA LEU A 77 5.21 -5.14 10.27
C LEU A 77 4.27 -6.33 10.11
N LEU A 78 4.46 -7.15 9.07
CA LEU A 78 3.67 -8.35 8.83
C LEU A 78 3.79 -9.34 10.00
N GLN A 79 5.01 -9.61 10.49
CA GLN A 79 5.25 -10.45 11.65
C GLN A 79 4.63 -9.88 12.92
N ARG A 80 4.76 -8.58 13.15
CA ARG A 80 4.10 -7.91 14.29
C ARG A 80 2.59 -8.09 14.23
N ALA A 81 1.99 -7.90 13.06
CA ALA A 81 0.56 -8.05 12.85
C ALA A 81 0.09 -9.48 13.12
N ALA A 82 0.81 -10.47 12.60
CA ALA A 82 0.49 -11.88 12.84
C ALA A 82 0.52 -12.23 14.34
N ARG A 83 1.54 -11.78 15.06
CA ARG A 83 1.67 -12.03 16.52
C ARG A 83 0.60 -11.33 17.33
N ALA A 84 0.21 -10.10 16.96
CA ALA A 84 -0.78 -9.30 17.68
C ALA A 84 -2.21 -9.84 17.58
N LEU A 85 -2.53 -10.59 16.53
CA LEU A 85 -3.86 -11.20 16.34
C LEU A 85 -4.27 -12.08 17.51
N ALA A 86 -5.58 -12.12 17.83
CA ALA A 86 -6.16 -13.16 18.64
C ALA A 86 -5.96 -14.53 18.00
N PRO A 87 -5.91 -15.64 18.77
CA PRO A 87 -6.00 -16.99 18.20
C PRO A 87 -7.22 -17.10 17.28
N GLY A 88 -7.07 -17.68 16.09
CA GLY A 88 -8.11 -17.74 15.08
C GLY A 88 -8.44 -16.41 14.39
N GLY A 89 -7.75 -15.30 14.73
CA GLY A 89 -7.92 -13.98 14.10
C GLY A 89 -7.37 -13.93 12.67
N TRP A 90 -7.86 -12.99 11.88
CA TRP A 90 -7.55 -12.85 10.45
C TRP A 90 -6.61 -11.70 10.17
N LEU A 91 -5.67 -11.91 9.26
CA LEU A 91 -4.83 -10.89 8.63
C LEU A 91 -5.25 -10.73 7.16
N ALA A 92 -5.49 -9.50 6.72
CA ALA A 92 -5.80 -9.16 5.33
C ALA A 92 -4.94 -7.98 4.88
N ILE A 93 -3.93 -8.24 4.07
CA ILE A 93 -2.96 -7.23 3.64
C ILE A 93 -2.89 -7.15 2.14
N SER A 94 -2.88 -5.92 1.60
CA SER A 94 -2.47 -5.65 0.24
C SER A 94 -1.43 -4.56 0.16
N GLY A 95 -0.56 -4.66 -0.84
CA GLY A 95 0.49 -3.72 -1.15
C GLY A 95 0.84 -3.76 -2.62
N PHE A 96 2.07 -3.39 -2.94
CA PHE A 96 2.56 -3.44 -4.30
C PHE A 96 3.84 -4.28 -4.41
N GLY A 97 3.93 -5.02 -5.51
CA GLY A 97 5.02 -5.92 -5.83
C GLY A 97 6.15 -5.25 -6.62
N PRO A 98 7.23 -6.00 -6.93
CA PRO A 98 8.45 -5.48 -7.54
C PRO A 98 8.28 -4.79 -8.89
N GLU A 99 7.24 -5.17 -9.67
CA GLU A 99 6.97 -4.57 -10.99
C GLU A 99 6.21 -3.24 -10.90
N GLN A 100 5.92 -2.74 -9.68
CA GLN A 100 5.24 -1.47 -9.49
C GLN A 100 6.05 -0.32 -10.09
N TYR A 101 5.47 0.38 -11.08
CA TYR A 101 6.10 1.51 -11.78
C TYR A 101 7.45 1.17 -12.43
N ARG A 102 7.57 -0.04 -12.99
CA ARG A 102 8.81 -0.52 -13.64
C ARG A 102 9.35 0.45 -14.70
N GLU A 103 8.47 1.18 -15.39
CA GLU A 103 8.86 2.19 -16.38
C GLU A 103 9.71 3.30 -15.75
N LEU A 104 9.35 3.75 -14.57
CA LEU A 104 10.09 4.77 -13.83
C LEU A 104 11.44 4.25 -13.36
N ALA A 105 11.49 3.02 -12.85
CA ALA A 105 12.73 2.37 -12.44
C ALA A 105 13.72 2.22 -13.62
N HIS A 106 13.23 1.81 -14.81
CA HIS A 106 14.03 1.71 -16.03
C HIS A 106 14.61 3.06 -16.51
N LEU A 107 13.97 4.17 -16.15
CA LEU A 107 14.46 5.52 -16.43
C LEU A 107 15.32 6.09 -15.30
N GLY A 108 15.74 5.27 -14.35
CA GLY A 108 16.56 5.71 -13.21
C GLY A 108 15.83 6.60 -12.22
N SER A 109 14.51 6.59 -12.23
CA SER A 109 13.72 7.31 -11.22
C SER A 109 13.62 6.49 -9.94
N HIS A 110 14.04 7.07 -8.84
CA HIS A 110 13.90 6.47 -7.50
C HIS A 110 12.57 6.85 -6.83
N ALA A 111 11.55 7.21 -7.60
CA ALA A 111 10.20 7.55 -7.09
C ALA A 111 9.41 6.32 -6.62
N GLY A 112 10.06 5.18 -6.44
CA GLY A 112 9.45 3.96 -5.93
C GLY A 112 9.28 3.95 -4.41
N ALA A 113 8.31 3.20 -3.94
CA ALA A 113 8.16 2.89 -2.53
C ALA A 113 9.30 1.95 -2.07
N PRO A 114 9.88 2.15 -0.87
CA PRO A 114 11.07 1.40 -0.44
C PRO A 114 10.80 -0.08 -0.14
N GLY A 115 9.55 -0.43 0.16
CA GLY A 115 9.14 -1.75 0.65
C GLY A 115 8.23 -2.50 -0.31
N LEU A 116 8.53 -2.49 -1.61
CA LEU A 116 7.86 -3.37 -2.55
C LEU A 116 8.15 -4.83 -2.19
N GLN A 117 7.10 -5.65 -2.06
CA GLN A 117 7.21 -7.04 -1.63
C GLN A 117 6.70 -7.98 -2.71
N SER A 118 7.45 -9.02 -3.00
CA SER A 118 6.89 -10.14 -3.74
C SER A 118 5.88 -10.92 -2.88
N LEU A 119 4.99 -11.65 -3.54
CA LEU A 119 4.06 -12.52 -2.84
C LEU A 119 4.79 -13.60 -2.01
N ALA A 120 5.94 -14.07 -2.53
CA ALA A 120 6.79 -15.04 -1.83
C ALA A 120 7.39 -14.45 -0.53
N ASP A 121 7.84 -13.19 -0.56
CA ASP A 121 8.37 -12.52 0.64
C ASP A 121 7.29 -12.31 1.69
N MET A 122 6.07 -11.90 1.28
CA MET A 122 4.93 -11.75 2.19
C MET A 122 4.57 -13.08 2.84
N ALA A 123 4.48 -14.16 2.05
CA ALA A 123 4.18 -15.49 2.55
C ALA A 123 5.28 -16.02 3.50
N ALA A 124 6.55 -15.80 3.16
CA ALA A 124 7.68 -16.19 4.00
C ALA A 124 7.66 -15.46 5.36
N ALA A 125 7.28 -14.19 5.38
CA ALA A 125 7.19 -13.42 6.63
C ALA A 125 6.09 -13.92 7.58
N LEU A 126 5.08 -14.63 7.08
CA LEU A 126 3.88 -15.04 7.81
C LEU A 126 3.80 -16.55 8.11
N LYS A 127 4.64 -17.37 7.48
CA LYS A 127 4.55 -18.85 7.47
C LYS A 127 4.53 -19.50 8.87
N ASP A 128 5.19 -18.89 9.84
CA ASP A 128 5.35 -19.48 11.19
C ASP A 128 4.15 -19.17 12.10
N GLU A 129 3.37 -18.13 11.80
CA GLU A 129 2.30 -17.62 12.63
C GLU A 129 0.89 -17.87 12.05
N LEU A 130 0.77 -17.90 10.73
CA LEU A 130 -0.51 -17.92 10.03
C LEU A 130 -0.64 -19.13 9.09
N ASP A 131 -1.85 -19.63 8.97
CA ASP A 131 -2.29 -20.42 7.83
C ASP A 131 -2.79 -19.47 6.74
N VAL A 132 -2.14 -19.51 5.57
CA VAL A 132 -2.47 -18.63 4.45
C VAL A 132 -3.56 -19.26 3.59
N PHE A 133 -4.68 -18.57 3.40
CA PHE A 133 -5.83 -19.07 2.66
C PHE A 133 -5.96 -18.45 1.27
N VAL A 134 -5.62 -17.17 1.13
CA VAL A 134 -5.74 -16.44 -0.14
C VAL A 134 -4.47 -15.67 -0.40
N THR A 135 -3.94 -15.85 -1.58
CA THR A 135 -2.85 -15.03 -2.10
C THR A 135 -3.16 -14.64 -3.53
N GLY A 136 -2.64 -13.52 -3.98
CA GLY A 136 -2.73 -13.16 -5.37
C GLY A 136 -1.90 -11.93 -5.70
N GLU A 137 -1.61 -11.81 -6.98
CA GLU A 137 -0.97 -10.65 -7.57
C GLU A 137 -1.55 -10.39 -8.95
N ARG A 138 -1.40 -9.18 -9.42
CA ARG A 138 -1.87 -8.81 -10.74
C ARG A 138 -1.03 -7.69 -11.32
N ILE A 139 -0.51 -7.91 -12.53
CA ILE A 139 0.10 -6.85 -13.32
C ILE A 139 -0.97 -6.17 -14.15
N ARG A 140 -1.06 -4.85 -14.04
CA ARG A 140 -1.96 -4.00 -14.80
C ARG A 140 -1.19 -2.85 -15.44
N GLU A 141 -1.35 -2.69 -16.74
CA GLU A 141 -0.86 -1.53 -17.47
C GLU A 141 -1.97 -0.50 -17.58
N MET A 142 -1.68 0.72 -17.12
CA MET A 142 -2.51 1.89 -17.34
C MET A 142 -1.92 2.72 -18.48
N HIS A 143 -2.79 3.26 -19.33
CA HIS A 143 -2.36 4.09 -20.45
C HIS A 143 -2.63 5.57 -20.15
N PHE A 144 -1.67 6.40 -20.49
CA PHE A 144 -1.74 7.85 -20.32
C PHE A 144 -1.42 8.54 -21.64
N PRO A 145 -2.08 9.66 -21.96
CA PRO A 145 -1.80 10.39 -23.21
C PRO A 145 -0.34 10.80 -23.38
N THR A 146 0.31 11.19 -22.29
CA THR A 146 1.70 11.68 -22.27
C THR A 146 2.43 11.28 -20.98
N PRO A 147 3.78 11.27 -20.96
CA PRO A 147 4.56 11.10 -19.73
C PRO A 147 4.25 12.14 -18.65
N ARG A 148 3.87 13.35 -19.04
CA ARG A 148 3.44 14.39 -18.10
C ARG A 148 2.17 13.99 -17.35
N CYS A 149 1.23 13.36 -18.04
CA CYS A 149 0.02 12.81 -17.39
C CYS A 149 0.35 11.72 -16.38
N VAL A 150 1.38 10.88 -16.64
CA VAL A 150 1.90 9.92 -15.65
C VAL A 150 2.40 10.64 -14.40
N LEU A 151 3.25 11.66 -14.57
CA LEU A 151 3.79 12.44 -13.43
C LEU A 151 2.68 13.14 -12.63
N ASP A 152 1.69 13.70 -13.32
CA ASP A 152 0.54 14.34 -12.68
C ASP A 152 -0.31 13.31 -11.91
N HIS A 153 -0.48 12.11 -12.45
CA HIS A 153 -1.17 11.02 -11.77
C HIS A 153 -0.43 10.59 -10.50
N LEU A 154 0.89 10.37 -10.56
CA LEU A 154 1.71 10.01 -9.40
C LEU A 154 1.67 11.08 -8.31
N ARG A 155 1.65 12.36 -8.69
CA ARG A 155 1.50 13.47 -7.75
C ARG A 155 0.14 13.44 -7.05
N LYS A 156 -0.94 13.20 -7.79
CA LYS A 156 -2.31 13.12 -7.24
C LYS A 156 -2.53 11.92 -6.33
N THR A 157 -1.81 10.83 -6.57
CA THR A 157 -1.87 9.61 -5.74
C THR A 157 -0.91 9.62 -4.55
N GLY A 158 -0.16 10.73 -4.34
CA GLY A 158 0.73 10.90 -3.19
C GLY A 158 2.08 10.18 -3.31
N VAL A 159 2.35 9.51 -4.42
CA VAL A 159 3.59 8.73 -4.61
C VAL A 159 4.83 9.64 -4.62
N ASN A 160 4.72 10.87 -5.08
CA ASN A 160 5.83 11.83 -5.17
C ASN A 160 6.08 12.64 -3.90
N GLY A 161 5.42 12.35 -2.78
CA GLY A 161 5.59 13.10 -1.53
C GLY A 161 7.00 13.11 -0.96
N LYS A 162 7.87 12.19 -1.41
CA LYS A 162 9.30 12.14 -1.05
C LYS A 162 10.24 12.59 -2.18
N ALA A 163 9.70 13.04 -3.34
CA ALA A 163 10.54 13.49 -4.45
C ALA A 163 11.26 14.78 -4.07
N GLN A 164 12.59 14.73 -4.02
CA GLN A 164 13.41 15.90 -3.72
C GLN A 164 13.65 16.70 -5.00
N GLY A 165 13.27 17.99 -4.97
CA GLY A 165 13.62 19.00 -5.95
C GLY A 165 12.64 19.19 -7.11
N VAL A 166 12.68 20.41 -7.68
CA VAL A 166 11.91 20.77 -8.87
C VAL A 166 12.73 20.42 -10.11
N TRP A 167 12.13 19.71 -11.04
CA TRP A 167 12.79 19.39 -12.30
C TRP A 167 12.92 20.64 -13.18
N SER A 168 14.09 20.82 -13.79
CA SER A 168 14.27 21.83 -14.82
C SER A 168 13.43 21.49 -16.06
N LYS A 169 13.13 22.48 -16.89
CA LYS A 169 12.39 22.26 -18.15
C LYS A 169 13.13 21.28 -19.07
N SER A 170 14.46 21.33 -19.12
CA SER A 170 15.29 20.42 -19.92
C SER A 170 15.22 18.99 -19.38
N ARG A 171 15.29 18.78 -18.06
CA ARG A 171 15.15 17.45 -17.45
C ARG A 171 13.77 16.82 -17.71
N LEU A 172 12.72 17.64 -17.62
CA LEU A 172 11.37 17.18 -17.93
C LEU A 172 11.20 16.80 -19.40
N ALA A 173 11.78 17.59 -20.30
CA ALA A 173 11.75 17.29 -21.73
C ALA A 173 12.50 15.98 -22.06
N GLN A 174 13.71 15.80 -21.51
CA GLN A 174 14.49 14.57 -21.68
C GLN A 174 13.75 13.36 -21.15
N PHE A 175 13.23 13.42 -19.91
CA PHE A 175 12.42 12.33 -19.33
C PHE A 175 11.23 11.99 -20.21
N SER A 176 10.53 13.01 -20.73
CA SER A 176 9.35 12.79 -21.58
C SER A 176 9.70 12.12 -22.91
N ALA A 177 10.84 12.50 -23.51
CA ALA A 177 11.34 11.87 -24.73
C ALA A 177 11.71 10.40 -24.48
N ASP A 178 12.51 10.12 -23.45
CA ASP A 178 12.97 8.78 -23.09
C ASP A 178 11.80 7.86 -22.73
N TYR A 179 10.82 8.39 -21.97
CA TYR A 179 9.62 7.65 -21.60
C TYR A 179 8.81 7.28 -22.85
N SER A 180 8.54 8.26 -23.73
CA SER A 180 7.75 8.00 -24.95
C SER A 180 8.47 7.05 -25.89
N GLN A 181 9.79 7.15 -26.01
CA GLN A 181 10.57 6.25 -26.85
C GLN A 181 10.52 4.79 -26.37
N ARG A 182 10.59 4.57 -25.05
CA ARG A 182 10.68 3.21 -24.49
C ARG A 182 9.32 2.57 -24.19
N PHE A 183 8.34 3.38 -23.81
CA PHE A 183 7.05 2.90 -23.29
C PHE A 183 5.87 3.53 -24.03
N GLY A 184 6.10 4.15 -25.16
CA GLY A 184 5.07 4.72 -26.03
C GLY A 184 4.45 3.69 -26.95
N GLY A 185 3.17 3.87 -27.25
CA GLY A 185 2.40 3.06 -28.18
C GLY A 185 1.21 3.82 -28.76
N PRO A 186 0.35 3.15 -29.55
CA PRO A 186 -0.82 3.79 -30.17
C PRO A 186 -1.79 4.42 -29.18
N ALA A 187 -1.86 3.88 -27.95
CA ALA A 187 -2.74 4.37 -26.87
C ALA A 187 -2.06 5.40 -25.94
N GLY A 188 -0.88 5.91 -26.29
CA GLY A 188 -0.07 6.78 -25.45
C GLY A 188 1.06 6.02 -24.78
N VAL A 189 1.37 6.36 -23.52
CA VAL A 189 2.45 5.73 -22.74
C VAL A 189 1.87 4.85 -21.62
N THR A 190 2.59 3.80 -21.23
CA THR A 190 2.16 2.88 -20.17
C THR A 190 2.72 3.25 -18.81
N LEU A 191 2.01 2.88 -17.75
CA LEU A 191 2.48 2.83 -16.37
C LEU A 191 1.98 1.53 -15.74
N THR A 192 2.90 0.72 -15.24
CA THR A 192 2.59 -0.58 -14.66
C THR A 192 2.22 -0.47 -13.17
N TYR A 193 1.12 -1.10 -12.81
CA TYR A 193 0.71 -1.36 -11.43
C TYR A 193 0.86 -2.86 -11.13
N HIS A 194 1.41 -3.18 -9.96
CA HIS A 194 1.58 -4.56 -9.51
C HIS A 194 1.00 -4.75 -8.10
N PRO A 195 -0.34 -4.70 -7.90
CA PRO A 195 -0.92 -5.03 -6.61
C PRO A 195 -0.67 -6.49 -6.25
N VAL A 196 -0.34 -6.71 -4.98
CA VAL A 196 -0.18 -8.02 -4.34
C VAL A 196 -1.02 -8.08 -3.07
N TRP A 197 -1.56 -9.24 -2.70
CA TRP A 197 -2.36 -9.39 -1.49
C TRP A 197 -2.22 -10.77 -0.88
N ILE A 198 -2.41 -10.84 0.44
CA ILE A 198 -2.39 -12.05 1.23
C ILE A 198 -3.45 -11.99 2.33
N ILE A 199 -4.17 -13.09 2.53
CA ILE A 199 -5.12 -13.27 3.61
C ILE A 199 -4.79 -14.59 4.32
N GLY A 200 -4.66 -14.54 5.63
CA GLY A 200 -4.38 -15.70 6.45
C GLY A 200 -5.05 -15.61 7.81
N GLN A 201 -5.10 -16.74 8.51
CA GLN A 201 -5.67 -16.86 9.83
C GLN A 201 -4.60 -17.31 10.83
N LYS A 202 -4.58 -16.70 12.00
CA LYS A 202 -3.67 -17.10 13.08
C LYS A 202 -4.05 -18.47 13.59
N ARG A 203 -3.05 -19.34 13.76
CA ARG A 203 -3.23 -20.65 14.39
C ARG A 203 -3.70 -20.49 15.82
N ASN A 204 -4.50 -21.46 16.26
CA ASN A 204 -5.01 -21.51 17.65
C ASN A 204 -3.90 -21.84 18.66
#